data_a84216a801a2a802fc897b134455c814
#
_entry.id   a84216a801a2a802fc897b134455c814
#
_cell.length_a   1.000
_cell.length_b   1.000
_cell.length_c   1.000
_cell.angle_alpha   90.00
_cell.angle_beta   90.00
_cell.angle_gamma   90.00
#
_symmetry.space_group_name_H-M   'P 1'
#
loop_
_entity.id
_entity.type
_entity.pdbx_description
1 polymer ?
#
loop_
_entity_poly.entity_id
_entity_poly.type
_entity_poly.pdbx_seq_one_letter_code
_entity_poly.pdbx_strand_id
1 'polypeptide(L)'
;MPADTNWSGDVFGGWIVSQMDLAGAIHAERFSKGRCATISINQMTFLVPVKVGDVISCYTKILKVGNTSIQMQIEVWDSHDSSREPIRVTEGVFTFVAVDVKGGKRQIPEDVKQKYLASQLAK
;
A
#
# COMPACT_ATOMS: atom_id res chain seq x y z
N MET A 1 -13.92 -13.79 3.53
CA MET A 1 -15.25 -13.19 3.30
C MET A 1 -15.91 -13.86 2.11
N PRO A 2 -17.07 -14.47 2.29
CA PRO A 2 -17.70 -15.16 1.16
C PRO A 2 -17.97 -14.25 -0.04
N ALA A 3 -18.30 -12.97 0.21
CA ALA A 3 -18.60 -12.02 -0.87
C ALA A 3 -17.35 -11.61 -1.67
N ASP A 4 -16.16 -11.89 -1.14
CA ASP A 4 -14.90 -11.48 -1.74
C ASP A 4 -14.15 -12.64 -2.38
N THR A 5 -14.81 -13.78 -2.55
CA THR A 5 -14.19 -14.96 -3.14
C THR A 5 -14.94 -15.37 -4.41
N ASN A 6 -14.24 -16.08 -5.29
CA ASN A 6 -14.91 -16.73 -6.41
C ASN A 6 -15.40 -18.11 -5.98
N TRP A 7 -16.10 -18.79 -6.88
CA TRP A 7 -16.72 -20.08 -6.56
C TRP A 7 -15.67 -21.18 -6.29
N SER A 8 -14.42 -21.00 -6.69
CA SER A 8 -13.37 -22.00 -6.44
C SER A 8 -12.65 -21.76 -5.11
N GLY A 9 -13.00 -20.69 -4.38
CA GLY A 9 -12.41 -20.39 -3.08
C GLY A 9 -11.23 -19.43 -3.13
N ASP A 10 -10.85 -18.94 -4.30
CA ASP A 10 -9.80 -17.93 -4.41
C ASP A 10 -10.34 -16.55 -3.98
N VAL A 11 -9.47 -15.75 -3.39
CA VAL A 11 -9.84 -14.40 -2.98
C VAL A 11 -9.77 -13.47 -4.18
N PHE A 12 -10.83 -12.67 -4.39
CA PHE A 12 -10.88 -11.72 -5.50
C PHE A 12 -9.77 -10.67 -5.41
N GLY A 13 -9.22 -10.34 -6.58
CA GLY A 13 -8.19 -9.31 -6.68
C GLY A 13 -8.61 -7.98 -6.11
N GLY A 14 -9.90 -7.60 -6.28
CA GLY A 14 -10.41 -6.35 -5.71
C GLY A 14 -10.31 -6.28 -4.20
N TRP A 15 -10.53 -7.40 -3.51
CA TRP A 15 -10.37 -7.43 -2.06
C TRP A 15 -8.91 -7.22 -1.66
N ILE A 16 -7.98 -7.86 -2.38
CA ILE A 16 -6.54 -7.70 -2.15
C ILE A 16 -6.14 -6.24 -2.34
N VAL A 17 -6.61 -5.61 -3.43
CA VAL A 17 -6.30 -4.21 -3.73
C VAL A 17 -6.82 -3.30 -2.60
N SER A 18 -8.01 -3.58 -2.06
CA SER A 18 -8.55 -2.77 -0.97
C SER A 18 -7.70 -2.91 0.29
N GLN A 19 -7.14 -4.07 0.57
CA GLN A 19 -6.25 -4.27 1.70
C GLN A 19 -4.93 -3.53 1.50
N MET A 20 -4.39 -3.54 0.28
CA MET A 20 -3.18 -2.80 -0.07
C MET A 20 -3.41 -1.30 0.09
N ASP A 21 -4.55 -0.81 -0.39
CA ASP A 21 -4.90 0.60 -0.30
C ASP A 21 -4.99 1.05 1.16
N LEU A 22 -5.61 0.24 2.00
CA LEU A 22 -5.72 0.53 3.43
C LEU A 22 -4.34 0.59 4.09
N ALA A 23 -3.49 -0.41 3.82
CA ALA A 23 -2.14 -0.45 4.38
C ALA A 23 -1.33 0.77 3.94
N GLY A 24 -1.40 1.12 2.66
CA GLY A 24 -0.70 2.28 2.12
C GLY A 24 -1.21 3.59 2.69
N ALA A 25 -2.53 3.72 2.84
CA ALA A 25 -3.14 4.93 3.39
C ALA A 25 -2.69 5.15 4.84
N ILE A 26 -2.64 4.08 5.64
CA ILE A 26 -2.17 4.18 7.02
C ILE A 26 -0.73 4.70 7.06
N HIS A 27 0.15 4.13 6.22
CA HIS A 27 1.54 4.57 6.15
C HIS A 27 1.65 6.02 5.69
N ALA A 28 0.91 6.38 4.63
CA ALA A 28 0.94 7.73 4.07
C ALA A 28 0.43 8.77 5.08
N GLU A 29 -0.63 8.45 5.81
CA GLU A 29 -1.19 9.36 6.80
C GLU A 29 -0.26 9.55 7.99
N ARG A 30 0.39 8.50 8.45
CA ARG A 30 1.38 8.61 9.51
C ARG A 30 2.59 9.42 9.06
N PHE A 31 3.06 9.16 7.84
CA PHE A 31 4.20 9.86 7.29
C PHE A 31 3.94 11.35 7.11
N SER A 32 2.79 11.69 6.51
CA SER A 32 2.45 13.09 6.19
C SER A 32 1.78 13.83 7.34
N LYS A 33 1.51 13.15 8.45
CA LYS A 33 0.87 13.70 9.65
C LYS A 33 -0.52 14.27 9.38
N GLY A 34 -1.31 13.56 8.57
CA GLY A 34 -2.67 13.98 8.28
C GLY A 34 -3.31 13.11 7.21
N ARG A 35 -4.51 13.49 6.83
CA ARG A 35 -5.30 12.72 5.88
C ARG A 35 -4.66 12.65 4.51
N CYS A 36 -4.85 11.49 3.85
CA CYS A 36 -4.41 11.27 2.48
C CYS A 36 -5.51 10.59 1.69
N ALA A 37 -5.53 10.85 0.39
CA ALA A 37 -6.44 10.19 -0.54
C ALA A 37 -5.62 9.46 -1.60
N THR A 38 -6.12 8.32 -2.04
CA THR A 38 -5.52 7.54 -3.12
C THR A 38 -5.91 8.19 -4.44
N ILE A 39 -4.93 8.53 -5.28
CA ILE A 39 -5.22 9.15 -6.57
C ILE A 39 -4.87 8.28 -7.75
N SER A 40 -4.00 7.28 -7.59
CA SER A 40 -3.73 6.34 -8.68
C SER A 40 -3.14 5.04 -8.15
N ILE A 41 -3.39 3.98 -8.88
CA ILE A 41 -2.82 2.66 -8.66
C ILE A 41 -2.28 2.20 -10.00
N ASN A 42 -0.96 1.99 -10.07
CA ASN A 42 -0.29 1.62 -11.30
C ASN A 42 0.51 0.34 -11.13
N GLN A 43 0.86 -0.28 -12.25
CA GLN A 43 1.76 -1.43 -12.28
C GLN A 43 1.30 -2.55 -11.34
N MET A 44 -0.01 -2.75 -11.24
CA MET A 44 -0.57 -3.81 -10.42
C MET A 44 -0.34 -5.16 -11.09
N THR A 45 0.29 -6.08 -10.37
CA THR A 45 0.60 -7.41 -10.88
C THR A 45 0.14 -8.45 -9.87
N PHE A 46 -0.65 -9.40 -10.32
CA PHE A 46 -1.09 -10.53 -9.51
C PHE A 46 -0.26 -11.75 -9.92
N LEU A 47 0.57 -12.23 -9.00
CA LEU A 47 1.55 -13.27 -9.30
C LEU A 47 1.03 -14.67 -8.95
N VAL A 48 0.29 -14.79 -7.85
CA VAL A 48 -0.18 -16.07 -7.32
C VAL A 48 -1.57 -15.86 -6.73
N PRO A 49 -2.52 -16.79 -6.94
CA PRO A 49 -3.82 -16.68 -6.30
C PRO A 49 -3.72 -16.80 -4.77
N VAL A 50 -4.59 -16.08 -4.06
CA VAL A 50 -4.69 -16.16 -2.61
C VAL A 50 -5.96 -16.96 -2.29
N LYS A 51 -5.83 -17.95 -1.42
CA LYS A 51 -6.93 -18.84 -1.04
C LYS A 51 -7.58 -18.36 0.25
N VAL A 52 -8.85 -18.71 0.44
CA VAL A 52 -9.53 -18.51 1.72
C VAL A 52 -8.77 -19.26 2.81
N GLY A 53 -8.49 -18.57 3.90
CA GLY A 53 -7.72 -19.13 5.01
C GLY A 53 -6.25 -18.79 4.98
N ASP A 54 -5.75 -18.22 3.87
CA ASP A 54 -4.36 -17.77 3.81
C ASP A 54 -4.16 -16.57 4.74
N VAL A 55 -2.97 -16.49 5.31
CA VAL A 55 -2.54 -15.35 6.12
C VAL A 55 -1.69 -14.45 5.24
N ILE A 56 -2.16 -13.21 5.01
CA ILE A 56 -1.44 -12.28 4.16
C ILE A 56 -0.85 -11.14 4.97
N SER A 57 0.28 -10.62 4.49
CA SER A 57 0.95 -9.45 5.06
C SER A 57 1.18 -8.44 3.96
N CYS A 58 0.90 -7.17 4.25
CA CYS A 58 1.16 -6.08 3.32
C CYS A 58 2.40 -5.33 3.77
N TYR A 59 3.32 -5.10 2.84
CA TYR A 59 4.54 -4.33 3.09
C TYR A 59 4.52 -3.10 2.21
N THR A 60 4.79 -1.95 2.80
CA THR A 60 4.74 -0.67 2.12
C THR A 60 6.11 -0.02 2.15
N LYS A 61 6.49 0.57 1.00
CA LYS A 61 7.78 1.26 0.87
C LYS A 61 7.56 2.54 0.09
N ILE A 62 7.95 3.67 0.68
CA ILE A 62 7.85 4.96 -0.01
C ILE A 62 8.92 5.02 -1.09
N LEU A 63 8.49 5.31 -2.32
CA LEU A 63 9.39 5.43 -3.47
C LEU A 63 9.76 6.87 -3.75
N LYS A 64 8.81 7.80 -3.56
CA LYS A 64 9.01 9.20 -3.90
C LYS A 64 8.06 10.07 -3.09
N VAL A 65 8.56 11.23 -2.67
CA VAL A 65 7.76 12.23 -1.95
C VAL A 65 7.83 13.54 -2.73
N GLY A 66 6.64 14.06 -3.11
CA GLY A 66 6.52 15.38 -3.73
C GLY A 66 6.07 16.40 -2.70
N ASN A 67 5.58 17.55 -3.16
CA ASN A 67 5.09 18.58 -2.26
C ASN A 67 3.79 18.17 -1.57
N THR A 68 2.92 17.48 -2.30
CA THR A 68 1.62 17.04 -1.78
C THR A 68 1.40 15.53 -1.95
N SER A 69 2.28 14.84 -2.69
CA SER A 69 2.07 13.45 -3.08
C SER A 69 3.12 12.52 -2.50
N ILE A 70 2.71 11.26 -2.32
CA ILE A 70 3.58 10.18 -1.86
C ILE A 70 3.35 9.00 -2.79
N GLN A 71 4.41 8.53 -3.44
CA GLN A 71 4.36 7.33 -4.27
C GLN A 71 4.93 6.16 -3.47
N MET A 72 4.22 5.05 -3.48
CA MET A 72 4.53 3.94 -2.58
C MET A 72 4.40 2.61 -3.32
N GLN A 73 5.37 1.73 -3.12
CA GLN A 73 5.26 0.35 -3.56
C GLN A 73 4.63 -0.46 -2.44
N ILE A 74 3.63 -1.26 -2.78
CA ILE A 74 2.95 -2.11 -1.81
C ILE A 74 3.01 -3.55 -2.31
N GLU A 75 3.49 -4.45 -1.46
CA GLU A 75 3.58 -5.87 -1.75
C GLU A 75 2.70 -6.65 -0.79
N VAL A 76 2.10 -7.72 -1.28
CA VAL A 76 1.34 -8.65 -0.44
C VAL A 76 2.04 -9.98 -0.47
N TRP A 77 2.29 -10.53 0.69
CA TRP A 77 2.96 -11.80 0.89
C TRP A 77 2.02 -12.76 1.61
N ASP A 78 2.06 -14.02 1.21
CA ASP A 78 1.25 -15.09 1.79
C ASP A 78 2.12 -15.96 2.68
N SER A 79 1.76 -16.03 3.97
CA SER A 79 2.41 -16.87 4.97
C SER A 79 1.49 -18.01 5.38
N HIS A 80 0.76 -18.58 4.43
CA HIS A 80 -0.25 -19.60 4.66
C HIS A 80 0.22 -20.74 5.56
N ASP A 81 1.44 -21.19 5.36
CA ASP A 81 1.99 -22.34 6.03
C ASP A 81 3.34 -21.98 6.65
N SER A 82 3.43 -22.08 7.98
CA SER A 82 4.66 -21.75 8.68
C SER A 82 5.82 -22.70 8.34
N SER A 83 5.53 -23.84 7.70
CA SER A 83 6.56 -24.79 7.29
C SER A 83 7.27 -24.40 6.00
N ARG A 84 6.84 -23.33 5.35
CA ARG A 84 7.46 -22.86 4.10
C ARG A 84 7.69 -21.36 4.14
N GLU A 85 8.55 -20.89 3.24
CA GLU A 85 8.83 -19.48 3.09
C GLU A 85 7.59 -18.73 2.61
N PRO A 86 7.37 -17.49 3.06
CA PRO A 86 6.33 -16.66 2.52
C PRO A 86 6.52 -16.43 1.01
N ILE A 87 5.41 -16.29 0.30
CA ILE A 87 5.41 -16.12 -1.15
C ILE A 87 4.80 -14.76 -1.47
N ARG A 88 5.48 -13.98 -2.33
CA ARG A 88 4.92 -12.72 -2.81
C ARG A 88 3.79 -13.03 -3.80
N VAL A 89 2.58 -12.55 -3.51
CA VAL A 89 1.40 -12.86 -4.31
C VAL A 89 0.95 -11.72 -5.20
N THR A 90 1.24 -10.48 -4.83
CA THR A 90 0.93 -9.33 -5.68
C THR A 90 1.78 -8.13 -5.28
N GLU A 91 1.86 -7.17 -6.19
CA GLU A 91 2.52 -5.89 -5.94
C GLU A 91 1.90 -4.80 -6.80
N GLY A 92 2.07 -3.56 -6.39
CA GLY A 92 1.58 -2.42 -7.14
C GLY A 92 2.21 -1.13 -6.65
N VAL A 93 2.04 -0.07 -7.44
CA VAL A 93 2.51 1.27 -7.09
C VAL A 93 1.30 2.15 -6.87
N PHE A 94 1.18 2.67 -5.66
CA PHE A 94 0.06 3.51 -5.23
C PHE A 94 0.56 4.94 -5.05
N THR A 95 -0.22 5.90 -5.52
CA THR A 95 0.07 7.31 -5.28
C THR A 95 -1.01 7.89 -4.40
N PHE A 96 -0.59 8.51 -3.30
CA PHE A 96 -1.47 9.18 -2.34
C PHE A 96 -1.20 10.67 -2.40
N VAL A 97 -2.23 11.47 -2.14
CA VAL A 97 -2.08 12.91 -2.01
C VAL A 97 -2.55 13.32 -0.62
N ALA A 98 -1.77 14.19 0.03
CA ALA A 98 -2.15 14.76 1.31
C ALA A 98 -3.31 15.72 1.10
N VAL A 99 -4.34 15.61 1.94
CA VAL A 99 -5.55 16.42 1.81
C VAL A 99 -5.89 17.08 3.14
N ASP A 100 -6.57 18.23 3.04
CA ASP A 100 -7.05 18.95 4.21
C ASP A 100 -8.47 18.49 4.58
N VAL A 101 -9.06 19.10 5.60
CA VAL A 101 -10.39 18.71 6.09
C VAL A 101 -11.49 18.91 5.06
N LYS A 102 -11.25 19.77 4.06
CA LYS A 102 -12.21 20.02 2.99
C LYS A 102 -11.96 19.18 1.74
N GLY A 103 -10.92 18.34 1.77
CA GLY A 103 -10.57 17.50 0.66
C GLY A 103 -9.64 18.14 -0.36
N GLY A 104 -9.19 19.38 -0.14
CA GLY A 104 -8.23 20.04 -1.00
C GLY A 104 -6.81 19.53 -0.72
N LYS A 105 -5.90 19.77 -1.65
CA LYS A 105 -4.50 19.35 -1.47
C LYS A 105 -3.85 20.08 -0.31
N ARG A 106 -3.02 19.37 0.42
CA ARG A 106 -2.29 19.88 1.58
C ARG A 106 -0.81 19.63 1.36
N GLN A 107 0.03 20.58 1.74
CA GLN A 107 1.49 20.38 1.68
C GLN A 107 1.91 19.35 2.71
N ILE A 108 2.79 18.44 2.32
CA ILE A 108 3.44 17.54 3.26
C ILE A 108 4.38 18.40 4.11
N PRO A 109 4.40 18.22 5.46
CA PRO A 109 5.26 19.06 6.31
C PRO A 109 6.71 19.03 5.83
N GLU A 110 7.32 20.20 5.76
CA GLU A 110 8.67 20.35 5.21
C GLU A 110 9.72 19.55 6.01
N ASP A 111 9.59 19.51 7.33
CA ASP A 111 10.50 18.75 8.16
C ASP A 111 10.46 17.25 7.86
N VAL A 112 9.26 16.72 7.61
CA VAL A 112 9.06 15.31 7.26
C VAL A 112 9.71 15.02 5.91
N LYS A 113 9.48 15.92 4.94
CA LYS A 113 10.03 15.78 3.59
C LYS A 113 11.56 15.83 3.60
N GLN A 114 12.13 16.77 4.35
CA GLN A 114 13.58 16.89 4.45
C GLN A 114 14.20 15.67 5.14
N LYS A 115 13.56 15.16 6.16
CA LYS A 115 14.02 13.97 6.86
C LYS A 115 14.04 12.75 5.94
N TYR A 116 13.01 12.61 5.10
CA TYR A 116 12.96 11.53 4.12
C TYR A 116 14.09 11.66 3.10
N LEU A 117 14.30 12.86 2.56
CA LEU A 117 15.38 13.12 1.58
C LEU A 117 16.74 12.79 2.18
N ALA A 118 16.98 13.20 3.42
CA ALA A 118 18.23 12.91 4.11
C ALA A 118 18.44 11.40 4.27
N SER A 119 17.37 10.65 4.58
CA SER A 119 17.47 9.20 4.73
C SER A 119 17.82 8.50 3.42
N GLN A 120 17.36 9.05 2.28
CA GLN A 120 17.69 8.49 0.98
C GLN A 120 19.15 8.74 0.62
N LEU A 121 19.70 9.88 1.00
CA LEU A 121 21.10 10.20 0.74
C LEU A 121 22.05 9.35 1.59
N ALA A 122 21.61 8.89 2.74
CA ALA A 122 22.40 8.08 3.66
C ALA A 122 22.53 6.61 3.24
N LYS A 123 21.78 6.17 2.24
CA LYS A 123 21.80 4.78 1.77
C LYS A 123 22.91 4.51 0.78
#